data_873a9913822c66c0fff11654d4e22c03
#
_entry.id   873a9913822c66c0fff11654d4e22c03
#
_cell.length_a   1.000
_cell.length_b   1.000
_cell.length_c   1.000
_cell.angle_alpha   90.00
_cell.angle_beta   90.00
_cell.angle_gamma   90.00
#
_symmetry.space_group_name_H-M   'P 1'
#
loop_
_entity.id
_entity.type
_entity.pdbx_description
1 polymer ?
#
loop_
_entity_poly.entity_id
_entity_poly.type
_entity_poly.pdbx_seq_one_letter_code
_entity_poly.pdbx_strand_id
1 'polypeptide(L)'
;MGVLKDMVFPAEMGRDEYRARREELKTRLALLQQHAIKANMGTVILFEGWGASGKGSRISDLVVDLDSRAYSVHTMEEPVGYEGRLPFMARYWMRLGKRGTMTIFDQAYYDELSRAWVEDVRLQGDPSQDSAARVQMAARADQRVREHIRSARAFERQLTDDGFIIVKFFLHITRKMQSRRLMELMGDEASAWKVDQSDIRQIQHYDEYEQVYERWLGSDSAKDQWCLVPAEFRRNSNIQIMEELVRRMEQGLRARGIEPDQPIGQGDALETPAGASAPAAPAPAAPSEPAEVLSEPEILAREVKNAKRRMGDASKLTSRFELESVPDLARSRRKPHEMDSDDEYHHELKREQEKLARLSLEMYRHRVPLIVAYEGWDAAGKGGNIKRLAAAMDARGYRVNPIGPASRDELARPFLWRFWNRLPRSGHTAIFDRTWYGRVLVERIEGFATKDEWRRAYDEINEFEDDLRIWGAVLVKFWIDVSPAEQLARFESRQADPARRWKITPDDWRNRAKNDLYYECVDDMVRLTSTPYAPWHIIQSDDKRYARVKALKIVNKALSERLEL
;
A
#
# COMPACT_ATOMS: atom_id res chain seq x y z
N MET A 1 20.88 -5.89 -28.60
CA MET A 1 19.90 -6.97 -28.84
C MET A 1 18.64 -6.64 -28.05
N GLY A 2 17.51 -6.55 -28.71
CA GLY A 2 16.22 -6.21 -28.09
C GLY A 2 15.49 -7.47 -27.64
N VAL A 3 14.86 -7.45 -26.50
CA VAL A 3 14.13 -8.60 -25.94
C VAL A 3 12.94 -8.98 -26.82
N LEU A 4 12.25 -8.00 -27.40
CA LEU A 4 11.10 -8.22 -28.29
C LEU A 4 11.54 -8.45 -29.75
N LYS A 5 12.54 -7.71 -30.21
CA LYS A 5 13.04 -7.81 -31.60
C LYS A 5 13.65 -9.16 -31.93
N ASP A 6 14.26 -9.80 -30.97
CA ASP A 6 14.91 -11.10 -31.13
C ASP A 6 13.98 -12.28 -30.79
N MET A 7 12.68 -11.99 -30.48
CA MET A 7 11.71 -13.02 -30.13
C MET A 7 11.35 -13.91 -31.33
N VAL A 8 11.45 -15.23 -31.12
CA VAL A 8 11.07 -16.23 -32.12
C VAL A 8 9.60 -16.58 -31.94
N PHE A 9 8.84 -16.55 -33.02
CA PHE A 9 7.44 -17.01 -33.06
C PHE A 9 7.42 -18.47 -33.47
N PRO A 10 7.01 -19.40 -32.60
CA PRO A 10 6.91 -20.82 -32.94
C PRO A 10 5.81 -21.09 -33.97
N ALA A 11 5.92 -22.19 -34.70
CA ALA A 11 4.83 -22.66 -35.58
C ALA A 11 3.55 -22.94 -34.76
N GLU A 12 2.40 -22.85 -35.40
CA GLU A 12 1.11 -23.07 -34.73
C GLU A 12 0.95 -24.52 -34.27
N MET A 13 0.65 -24.72 -32.99
CA MET A 13 0.40 -26.02 -32.37
C MET A 13 -0.79 -26.75 -33.03
N GLY A 14 -0.69 -28.06 -33.20
CA GLY A 14 -1.78 -28.93 -33.72
C GLY A 14 -3.03 -28.88 -32.82
N ARG A 15 -4.22 -29.10 -33.40
CA ARG A 15 -5.49 -29.05 -32.66
C ARG A 15 -5.59 -30.13 -31.57
N ASP A 16 -5.16 -31.34 -31.90
CA ASP A 16 -5.31 -32.49 -31.00
C ASP A 16 -4.28 -32.42 -29.86
N GLU A 17 -3.05 -31.99 -30.17
CA GLU A 17 -2.03 -31.69 -29.18
C GLU A 17 -2.50 -30.59 -28.22
N TYR A 18 -3.04 -29.50 -28.76
CA TYR A 18 -3.59 -28.41 -27.94
C TYR A 18 -4.71 -28.88 -27.00
N ARG A 19 -5.65 -29.72 -27.52
CA ARG A 19 -6.75 -30.22 -26.68
C ARG A 19 -6.23 -31.08 -25.53
N ALA A 20 -5.34 -32.02 -25.82
CA ALA A 20 -4.77 -32.90 -24.80
C ALA A 20 -4.04 -32.11 -23.71
N ARG A 21 -3.15 -31.20 -24.15
CA ARG A 21 -2.33 -30.40 -23.21
C ARG A 21 -3.18 -29.44 -22.39
N ARG A 22 -4.17 -28.81 -23.02
CA ARG A 22 -5.09 -27.88 -22.35
C ARG A 22 -5.91 -28.59 -21.26
N GLU A 23 -6.46 -29.78 -21.51
CA GLU A 23 -7.24 -30.53 -20.53
C GLU A 23 -6.39 -30.94 -19.31
N GLU A 24 -5.15 -31.37 -19.53
CA GLU A 24 -4.19 -31.64 -18.46
C GLU A 24 -3.96 -30.40 -17.57
N LEU A 25 -3.61 -29.26 -18.20
CA LEU A 25 -3.31 -28.01 -17.52
C LEU A 25 -4.52 -27.43 -16.78
N LYS A 26 -5.73 -27.53 -17.35
CA LYS A 26 -6.97 -27.12 -16.68
C LYS A 26 -7.20 -27.87 -15.38
N THR A 27 -7.11 -29.20 -15.44
CA THR A 27 -7.25 -30.06 -14.25
C THR A 27 -6.22 -29.69 -13.19
N ARG A 28 -4.97 -29.48 -13.64
CA ARG A 28 -3.88 -29.09 -12.76
C ARG A 28 -4.11 -27.72 -12.10
N LEU A 29 -4.50 -26.72 -12.87
CA LEU A 29 -4.79 -25.36 -12.35
C LEU A 29 -5.95 -25.35 -11.36
N ALA A 30 -7.03 -26.08 -11.62
CA ALA A 30 -8.15 -26.20 -10.70
C ALA A 30 -7.70 -26.81 -9.34
N LEU A 31 -6.86 -27.83 -9.38
CA LEU A 31 -6.28 -28.43 -8.16
C LEU A 31 -5.38 -27.43 -7.42
N LEU A 32 -4.47 -26.76 -8.14
CA LEU A 32 -3.58 -25.76 -7.57
C LEU A 32 -4.32 -24.57 -6.96
N GLN A 33 -5.44 -24.16 -7.57
CA GLN A 33 -6.31 -23.12 -6.98
C GLN A 33 -6.87 -23.56 -5.62
N GLN A 34 -7.31 -24.81 -5.47
CA GLN A 34 -7.79 -25.33 -4.19
C GLN A 34 -6.65 -25.39 -3.13
N HIS A 35 -5.45 -25.79 -3.54
CA HIS A 35 -4.29 -25.73 -2.65
C HIS A 35 -3.96 -24.30 -2.23
N ALA A 36 -4.00 -23.34 -3.15
CA ALA A 36 -3.75 -21.93 -2.87
C ALA A 36 -4.77 -21.34 -1.87
N ILE A 37 -6.06 -21.69 -2.03
CA ILE A 37 -7.13 -21.30 -1.10
C ILE A 37 -6.82 -21.83 0.31
N LYS A 38 -6.52 -23.13 0.45
CA LYS A 38 -6.20 -23.74 1.76
C LYS A 38 -4.91 -23.20 2.36
N ALA A 39 -3.89 -22.96 1.53
CA ALA A 39 -2.62 -22.37 1.92
C ALA A 39 -2.70 -20.88 2.24
N ASN A 40 -3.86 -20.26 2.08
CA ASN A 40 -4.01 -18.79 2.16
C ASN A 40 -2.98 -18.03 1.30
N MET A 41 -2.64 -18.60 0.12
CA MET A 41 -1.67 -18.07 -0.83
C MET A 41 -2.38 -17.20 -1.87
N GLY A 42 -2.18 -15.88 -1.80
CA GLY A 42 -2.69 -14.95 -2.81
C GLY A 42 -1.92 -15.08 -4.13
N THR A 43 -2.60 -14.82 -5.24
CA THR A 43 -1.97 -14.80 -6.58
C THR A 43 -2.35 -13.51 -7.29
N VAL A 44 -1.37 -12.78 -7.79
CA VAL A 44 -1.59 -11.60 -8.66
C VAL A 44 -1.05 -11.92 -10.04
N ILE A 45 -1.87 -11.74 -11.06
CA ILE A 45 -1.53 -12.01 -12.45
C ILE A 45 -1.67 -10.73 -13.26
N LEU A 46 -0.60 -10.35 -13.95
CA LEU A 46 -0.59 -9.19 -14.82
C LEU A 46 -0.55 -9.64 -16.28
N PHE A 47 -1.45 -9.09 -17.09
CA PHE A 47 -1.46 -9.25 -18.54
C PHE A 47 -1.13 -7.91 -19.19
N GLU A 48 0.07 -7.82 -19.75
CA GLU A 48 0.58 -6.65 -20.46
C GLU A 48 0.86 -6.97 -21.93
N GLY A 49 1.17 -5.96 -22.70
CA GLY A 49 1.58 -6.10 -24.10
C GLY A 49 0.66 -5.40 -25.09
N TRP A 50 0.85 -5.73 -26.36
CA TRP A 50 0.24 -5.01 -27.47
C TRP A 50 -1.29 -5.07 -27.49
N GLY A 51 -1.92 -3.98 -27.93
CA GLY A 51 -3.32 -3.95 -28.34
C GLY A 51 -3.59 -5.04 -29.40
N ALA A 52 -4.77 -5.62 -29.40
CA ALA A 52 -5.13 -6.75 -30.25
C ALA A 52 -4.22 -8.01 -30.13
N SER A 53 -3.33 -8.09 -29.12
CA SER A 53 -2.57 -9.32 -28.85
C SER A 53 -3.43 -10.47 -28.33
N GLY A 54 -4.65 -10.15 -27.87
CA GLY A 54 -5.64 -11.11 -27.40
C GLY A 54 -5.60 -11.37 -25.91
N LYS A 55 -5.15 -10.42 -25.08
CA LYS A 55 -5.12 -10.50 -23.60
C LYS A 55 -6.45 -10.98 -23.03
N GLY A 56 -7.55 -10.29 -23.29
CA GLY A 56 -8.87 -10.64 -22.77
C GLY A 56 -9.33 -12.06 -23.13
N SER A 57 -9.02 -12.53 -24.36
CA SER A 57 -9.32 -13.91 -24.75
C SER A 57 -8.49 -14.94 -23.97
N ARG A 58 -7.21 -14.63 -23.65
CA ARG A 58 -6.33 -15.51 -22.87
C ARG A 58 -6.79 -15.56 -21.42
N ILE A 59 -7.20 -14.42 -20.86
CA ILE A 59 -7.78 -14.34 -19.52
C ILE A 59 -9.07 -15.19 -19.48
N SER A 60 -9.97 -15.04 -20.44
CA SER A 60 -11.20 -15.85 -20.51
C SER A 60 -10.91 -17.35 -20.60
N ASP A 61 -9.95 -17.75 -21.46
CA ASP A 61 -9.55 -19.16 -21.61
C ASP A 61 -8.90 -19.71 -20.32
N LEU A 62 -8.22 -18.86 -19.55
CA LEU A 62 -7.56 -19.24 -18.30
C LEU A 62 -8.56 -19.47 -17.16
N VAL A 63 -9.56 -18.59 -17.03
CA VAL A 63 -10.45 -18.59 -15.85
C VAL A 63 -11.70 -19.47 -16.02
N VAL A 64 -12.01 -19.94 -17.23
CA VAL A 64 -13.26 -20.64 -17.54
C VAL A 64 -13.50 -21.89 -16.67
N ASP A 65 -12.45 -22.55 -16.24
CA ASP A 65 -12.50 -23.79 -15.46
C ASP A 65 -12.10 -23.59 -13.98
N LEU A 66 -11.83 -22.36 -13.55
CA LEU A 66 -11.49 -22.02 -12.17
C LEU A 66 -12.75 -21.70 -11.34
N ASP A 67 -12.66 -21.89 -10.02
CA ASP A 67 -13.74 -21.46 -9.11
C ASP A 67 -13.87 -19.92 -9.15
N SER A 68 -14.97 -19.44 -9.70
CA SER A 68 -15.23 -18.01 -9.87
C SER A 68 -15.32 -17.20 -8.57
N ARG A 69 -15.50 -17.86 -7.43
CA ARG A 69 -15.51 -17.22 -6.10
C ARG A 69 -14.09 -16.88 -5.61
N ALA A 70 -13.08 -17.49 -6.21
CA ALA A 70 -11.68 -17.38 -5.81
C ALA A 70 -10.82 -16.59 -6.79
N TYR A 71 -11.42 -15.88 -7.76
CA TYR A 71 -10.69 -14.93 -8.59
C TYR A 71 -11.49 -13.66 -8.88
N SER A 72 -10.78 -12.61 -9.25
CA SER A 72 -11.35 -11.39 -9.81
C SER A 72 -10.52 -10.93 -11.01
N VAL A 73 -11.18 -10.39 -12.03
CA VAL A 73 -10.54 -9.81 -13.22
C VAL A 73 -10.84 -8.32 -13.24
N HIS A 74 -9.82 -7.50 -13.40
CA HIS A 74 -9.93 -6.05 -13.47
C HIS A 74 -9.27 -5.54 -14.73
N THR A 75 -10.07 -5.02 -15.67
CA THR A 75 -9.57 -4.24 -16.81
C THR A 75 -9.23 -2.83 -16.31
N MET A 76 -7.96 -2.44 -16.48
CA MET A 76 -7.45 -1.18 -15.94
C MET A 76 -7.42 -0.11 -17.03
N GLU A 77 -8.57 0.49 -17.27
CA GLU A 77 -8.72 1.60 -18.22
C GLU A 77 -7.97 2.86 -17.72
N GLU A 78 -7.89 3.86 -18.62
CA GLU A 78 -7.31 5.15 -18.26
C GLU A 78 -8.03 5.76 -17.04
N PRO A 79 -7.30 6.21 -15.98
CA PRO A 79 -7.94 6.66 -14.76
C PRO A 79 -8.68 7.98 -14.97
N VAL A 80 -10.00 7.97 -14.82
CA VAL A 80 -10.86 9.14 -14.95
C VAL A 80 -11.61 9.45 -13.65
N GLY A 81 -12.14 10.67 -13.54
CA GLY A 81 -12.99 11.06 -12.43
C GLY A 81 -12.32 10.93 -11.06
N TYR A 82 -12.88 10.08 -10.20
CA TYR A 82 -12.35 9.85 -8.85
C TYR A 82 -10.98 9.18 -8.85
N GLU A 83 -10.78 8.16 -9.68
CA GLU A 83 -9.51 7.40 -9.74
C GLU A 83 -8.35 8.26 -10.25
N GLY A 84 -8.58 9.14 -11.23
CA GLY A 84 -7.56 10.09 -11.70
C GLY A 84 -7.13 11.14 -10.68
N ARG A 85 -7.75 11.14 -9.50
CA ARG A 85 -7.44 12.04 -8.38
C ARG A 85 -6.79 11.32 -7.19
N LEU A 86 -6.43 10.05 -7.36
CA LEU A 86 -5.74 9.22 -6.36
C LEU A 86 -4.26 9.05 -6.72
N PRO A 87 -3.41 8.60 -5.77
CA PRO A 87 -2.05 8.17 -6.09
C PRO A 87 -2.03 7.04 -7.12
N PHE A 88 -0.98 7.00 -7.94
CA PHE A 88 -0.81 6.03 -9.03
C PHE A 88 -1.12 4.57 -8.62
N MET A 89 -0.52 4.09 -7.53
CA MET A 89 -0.71 2.71 -7.07
C MET A 89 -2.02 2.45 -6.32
N ALA A 90 -2.76 3.49 -5.91
CA ALA A 90 -3.95 3.32 -5.07
C ALA A 90 -5.01 2.43 -5.70
N ARG A 91 -5.27 2.57 -7.01
CA ARG A 91 -6.28 1.81 -7.75
C ARG A 91 -5.98 0.30 -7.79
N TYR A 92 -4.70 -0.08 -7.80
CA TYR A 92 -4.26 -1.48 -7.76
C TYR A 92 -4.38 -2.05 -6.35
N TRP A 93 -3.96 -1.30 -5.34
CA TRP A 93 -4.19 -1.67 -3.95
C TRP A 93 -5.67 -1.87 -3.62
N MET A 94 -6.53 -0.96 -4.04
CA MET A 94 -7.98 -1.03 -3.79
C MET A 94 -8.64 -2.27 -4.40
N ARG A 95 -8.12 -2.76 -5.52
CA ARG A 95 -8.63 -3.94 -6.23
C ARG A 95 -7.98 -5.26 -5.82
N LEU A 96 -6.98 -5.21 -4.95
CA LEU A 96 -6.29 -6.40 -4.49
C LEU A 96 -7.24 -7.34 -3.73
N GLY A 97 -7.31 -8.59 -4.18
CA GLY A 97 -8.06 -9.66 -3.53
C GLY A 97 -7.44 -10.08 -2.18
N LYS A 98 -8.16 -10.94 -1.47
CA LYS A 98 -7.66 -11.55 -0.23
C LYS A 98 -6.59 -12.59 -0.52
N ARG A 99 -5.76 -12.91 0.46
CA ARG A 99 -4.94 -14.13 0.40
C ARG A 99 -5.84 -15.33 0.13
N GLY A 100 -5.35 -16.31 -0.61
CA GLY A 100 -6.14 -17.45 -1.08
C GLY A 100 -6.97 -17.18 -2.34
N THR A 101 -6.96 -15.96 -2.89
CA THR A 101 -7.65 -15.63 -4.14
C THR A 101 -6.68 -15.16 -5.22
N MET A 102 -7.13 -15.20 -6.48
CA MET A 102 -6.40 -14.69 -7.64
C MET A 102 -6.93 -13.30 -8.02
N THR A 103 -6.05 -12.33 -8.18
CA THR A 103 -6.36 -11.02 -8.74
C THR A 103 -5.69 -10.90 -10.10
N ILE A 104 -6.47 -10.73 -11.15
CA ILE A 104 -5.98 -10.63 -12.53
C ILE A 104 -6.19 -9.20 -13.01
N PHE A 105 -5.10 -8.55 -13.44
CA PHE A 105 -5.14 -7.23 -14.04
C PHE A 105 -4.91 -7.36 -15.56
N ASP A 106 -5.88 -6.91 -16.34
CA ASP A 106 -5.77 -6.74 -17.80
C ASP A 106 -5.35 -5.28 -18.06
N GLN A 107 -4.18 -5.08 -18.63
CA GLN A 107 -3.49 -3.79 -18.78
C GLN A 107 -3.24 -3.13 -17.40
N ALA A 108 -2.14 -3.49 -16.77
CA ALA A 108 -1.81 -3.02 -15.43
C ALA A 108 -0.96 -1.73 -15.45
N TYR A 109 -0.20 -1.52 -14.40
CA TYR A 109 0.58 -0.30 -14.20
C TYR A 109 1.74 -0.11 -15.19
N TYR A 110 2.26 -1.15 -15.81
CA TYR A 110 3.30 -1.03 -16.83
C TYR A 110 2.76 -0.47 -18.16
N ASP A 111 1.52 -0.82 -18.53
CA ASP A 111 0.86 -0.21 -19.69
C ASP A 111 0.57 1.29 -19.44
N GLU A 112 0.05 1.64 -18.26
CA GLU A 112 -0.19 3.03 -17.87
C GLU A 112 1.09 3.86 -17.92
N LEU A 113 2.22 3.31 -17.42
CA LEU A 113 3.53 3.94 -17.51
C LEU A 113 4.00 4.13 -18.96
N SER A 114 3.79 3.13 -19.79
CA SER A 114 4.21 3.16 -21.19
C SER A 114 3.43 4.21 -21.97
N ARG A 115 2.12 4.29 -21.75
CA ARG A 115 1.26 5.34 -22.36
C ARG A 115 1.71 6.73 -21.95
N ALA A 116 1.96 6.95 -20.65
CA ALA A 116 2.41 8.24 -20.14
C ALA A 116 3.77 8.65 -20.73
N TRP A 117 4.70 7.71 -20.85
CA TRP A 117 6.02 7.97 -21.44
C TRP A 117 5.91 8.34 -22.93
N VAL A 118 5.15 7.58 -23.72
CA VAL A 118 4.96 7.86 -25.16
C VAL A 118 4.33 9.23 -25.36
N GLU A 119 3.34 9.61 -24.56
CA GLU A 119 2.72 10.94 -24.64
C GLU A 119 3.74 12.05 -24.30
N ASP A 120 4.55 11.87 -23.27
CA ASP A 120 5.59 12.83 -22.92
C ASP A 120 6.64 12.98 -24.03
N VAL A 121 7.05 11.87 -24.66
CA VAL A 121 8.00 11.90 -25.81
C VAL A 121 7.41 12.65 -27.00
N ARG A 122 6.13 12.48 -27.28
CA ARG A 122 5.42 13.21 -28.35
C ARG A 122 5.38 14.71 -28.09
N LEU A 123 5.06 15.11 -26.87
CA LEU A 123 5.04 16.54 -26.48
C LEU A 123 6.42 17.20 -26.59
N GLN A 124 7.49 16.43 -26.38
CA GLN A 124 8.87 16.90 -26.60
C GLN A 124 9.21 17.15 -28.09
N GLY A 125 8.58 16.38 -28.99
CA GLY A 125 8.77 16.52 -30.45
C GLY A 125 7.99 17.67 -31.06
N ASP A 126 7.15 18.40 -30.30
CA ASP A 126 6.34 19.49 -30.80
C ASP A 126 7.22 20.71 -31.16
N PRO A 127 7.29 21.13 -32.46
CA PRO A 127 8.11 22.23 -32.91
C PRO A 127 7.71 23.60 -32.31
N SER A 128 6.48 23.71 -31.79
CA SER A 128 5.98 24.95 -31.17
C SER A 128 6.60 25.25 -29.80
N GLN A 129 7.26 24.28 -29.19
CA GLN A 129 7.87 24.38 -27.87
C GLN A 129 9.30 24.91 -27.94
N ASP A 130 9.68 25.78 -26.99
CA ASP A 130 11.06 26.21 -26.82
C ASP A 130 11.99 25.02 -26.45
N SER A 131 13.24 25.09 -26.93
CA SER A 131 14.23 24.01 -26.72
C SER A 131 14.52 23.74 -25.23
N ALA A 132 14.56 24.78 -24.39
CA ALA A 132 14.76 24.66 -22.95
C ALA A 132 13.54 24.00 -22.27
N ALA A 133 12.32 24.38 -22.67
CA ALA A 133 11.09 23.77 -22.19
C ALA A 133 11.02 22.28 -22.54
N ARG A 134 11.41 21.89 -23.76
CA ARG A 134 11.47 20.48 -24.19
C ARG A 134 12.44 19.65 -23.34
N VAL A 135 13.64 20.15 -23.08
CA VAL A 135 14.62 19.46 -22.21
C VAL A 135 14.08 19.28 -20.79
N GLN A 136 13.43 20.31 -20.25
CA GLN A 136 12.84 20.22 -18.92
C GLN A 136 11.66 19.23 -18.85
N MET A 137 10.81 19.20 -19.88
CA MET A 137 9.72 18.21 -19.99
C MET A 137 10.26 16.79 -20.08
N ALA A 138 11.32 16.57 -20.89
CA ALA A 138 11.98 15.27 -21.00
C ALA A 138 12.50 14.78 -19.64
N ALA A 139 13.19 15.63 -18.90
CA ALA A 139 13.74 15.29 -17.59
C ALA A 139 12.62 14.95 -16.58
N ARG A 140 11.52 15.70 -16.59
CA ARG A 140 10.34 15.43 -15.74
C ARG A 140 9.65 14.12 -16.10
N ALA A 141 9.49 13.82 -17.40
CA ALA A 141 8.91 12.56 -17.87
C ALA A 141 9.75 11.36 -17.43
N ASP A 142 11.05 11.41 -17.65
CA ASP A 142 11.96 10.35 -17.21
C ASP A 142 11.99 10.17 -15.69
N GLN A 143 11.91 11.25 -14.94
CA GLN A 143 11.81 11.20 -13.48
C GLN A 143 10.50 10.51 -13.05
N ARG A 144 9.35 10.91 -13.61
CA ARG A 144 8.05 10.32 -13.33
C ARG A 144 8.04 8.81 -13.60
N VAL A 145 8.57 8.38 -14.73
CA VAL A 145 8.68 6.95 -15.06
C VAL A 145 9.53 6.20 -14.05
N ARG A 146 10.71 6.75 -13.67
CA ARG A 146 11.56 6.11 -12.65
C ARG A 146 10.86 6.00 -11.29
N GLU A 147 10.15 7.04 -10.86
CA GLU A 147 9.39 7.05 -9.60
C GLU A 147 8.28 6.00 -9.62
N HIS A 148 7.47 5.95 -10.66
CA HIS A 148 6.37 4.99 -10.78
C HIS A 148 6.86 3.54 -10.92
N ILE A 149 7.97 3.28 -11.64
CA ILE A 149 8.58 1.94 -11.68
C ILE A 149 9.02 1.52 -10.27
N ARG A 150 9.59 2.44 -9.49
CA ARG A 150 9.96 2.18 -8.09
C ARG A 150 8.74 1.83 -7.25
N SER A 151 7.64 2.58 -7.38
CA SER A 151 6.35 2.31 -6.71
C SER A 151 5.78 0.95 -7.11
N ALA A 152 5.79 0.60 -8.40
CA ALA A 152 5.35 -0.70 -8.89
C ALA A 152 6.18 -1.85 -8.31
N ARG A 153 7.51 -1.71 -8.28
CA ARG A 153 8.41 -2.71 -7.68
C ARG A 153 8.24 -2.82 -6.17
N ALA A 154 7.98 -1.71 -5.48
CA ALA A 154 7.67 -1.72 -4.05
C ALA A 154 6.38 -2.50 -3.78
N PHE A 155 5.32 -2.26 -4.55
CA PHE A 155 4.07 -3.01 -4.51
C PHE A 155 4.29 -4.51 -4.71
N GLU A 156 4.99 -4.90 -5.78
CA GLU A 156 5.28 -6.30 -6.08
C GLU A 156 6.06 -6.98 -4.95
N ARG A 157 7.08 -6.32 -4.42
CA ARG A 157 7.87 -6.84 -3.32
C ARG A 157 7.04 -6.98 -2.05
N GLN A 158 6.30 -5.93 -1.64
CA GLN A 158 5.44 -5.97 -0.45
C GLN A 158 4.42 -7.11 -0.53
N LEU A 159 3.85 -7.37 -1.70
CA LEU A 159 2.95 -8.51 -1.90
C LEU A 159 3.68 -9.85 -1.76
N THR A 160 4.87 -9.97 -2.34
CA THR A 160 5.68 -11.20 -2.25
C THR A 160 6.09 -11.48 -0.80
N ASP A 161 6.54 -10.46 -0.09
CA ASP A 161 6.92 -10.53 1.33
C ASP A 161 5.72 -10.87 2.23
N ASP A 162 4.50 -10.49 1.81
CA ASP A 162 3.24 -10.80 2.48
C ASP A 162 2.64 -12.15 2.02
N GLY A 163 3.36 -12.89 1.21
CA GLY A 163 3.00 -14.24 0.82
C GLY A 163 2.09 -14.35 -0.40
N PHE A 164 2.03 -13.36 -1.26
CA PHE A 164 1.46 -13.50 -2.59
C PHE A 164 2.50 -14.04 -3.57
N ILE A 165 2.05 -14.72 -4.62
CA ILE A 165 2.85 -14.93 -5.82
C ILE A 165 2.40 -13.94 -6.90
N ILE A 166 3.38 -13.48 -7.69
CA ILE A 166 3.12 -12.57 -8.80
C ILE A 166 3.56 -13.23 -10.08
N VAL A 167 2.67 -13.26 -11.07
CA VAL A 167 2.94 -13.81 -12.40
C VAL A 167 2.68 -12.72 -13.42
N LYS A 168 3.68 -12.43 -14.25
CA LYS A 168 3.62 -11.34 -15.22
C LYS A 168 3.76 -11.88 -16.63
N PHE A 169 2.77 -11.64 -17.46
CA PHE A 169 2.74 -12.00 -18.87
C PHE A 169 2.84 -10.76 -19.75
N PHE A 170 3.77 -10.78 -20.71
CA PHE A 170 3.82 -9.81 -21.78
C PHE A 170 3.49 -10.49 -23.12
N LEU A 171 2.35 -10.14 -23.71
CA LEU A 171 1.88 -10.71 -24.97
C LEU A 171 2.43 -9.90 -26.14
N HIS A 172 3.38 -10.49 -26.85
CA HIS A 172 4.02 -9.88 -28.00
C HIS A 172 3.43 -10.36 -29.33
N ILE A 173 3.14 -9.41 -30.21
CA ILE A 173 2.80 -9.63 -31.62
C ILE A 173 3.56 -8.62 -32.49
N THR A 174 3.85 -9.00 -33.72
CA THR A 174 4.48 -8.10 -34.66
C THR A 174 3.56 -6.94 -35.07
N ARG A 175 4.15 -5.79 -35.45
CA ARG A 175 3.38 -4.63 -35.96
C ARG A 175 2.42 -5.01 -37.08
N LYS A 176 2.87 -5.89 -37.99
CA LYS A 176 2.04 -6.41 -39.09
C LYS A 176 0.82 -7.19 -38.56
N MET A 177 1.03 -8.03 -37.54
CA MET A 177 -0.05 -8.82 -36.94
C MET A 177 -1.02 -7.91 -36.20
N GLN A 178 -0.52 -6.92 -35.45
CA GLN A 178 -1.35 -5.94 -34.76
C GLN A 178 -2.25 -5.17 -35.72
N SER A 179 -1.67 -4.60 -36.79
CA SER A 179 -2.44 -3.89 -37.83
C SER A 179 -3.53 -4.77 -38.45
N ARG A 180 -3.19 -6.01 -38.80
CA ARG A 180 -4.16 -6.94 -39.37
C ARG A 180 -5.34 -7.21 -38.43
N ARG A 181 -5.06 -7.55 -37.18
CA ARG A 181 -6.10 -7.84 -36.17
C ARG A 181 -6.97 -6.64 -35.84
N LEU A 182 -6.37 -5.42 -35.74
CA LEU A 182 -7.15 -4.19 -35.53
C LEU A 182 -8.11 -3.94 -36.70
N MET A 183 -7.63 -4.12 -37.93
CA MET A 183 -8.51 -4.00 -39.13
C MET A 183 -9.64 -5.04 -39.12
N GLU A 184 -9.34 -6.29 -38.77
CA GLU A 184 -10.34 -7.36 -38.66
C GLU A 184 -11.40 -7.02 -37.60
N LEU A 185 -10.96 -6.55 -36.40
CA LEU A 185 -11.88 -6.15 -35.31
C LEU A 185 -12.76 -4.96 -35.71
N MET A 186 -12.18 -3.93 -36.33
CA MET A 186 -12.92 -2.74 -36.76
C MET A 186 -13.87 -3.02 -37.94
N GLY A 187 -13.55 -4.02 -38.77
CA GLY A 187 -14.38 -4.41 -39.90
C GLY A 187 -15.61 -5.25 -39.55
N ASP A 188 -15.70 -5.74 -38.32
CA ASP A 188 -16.84 -6.54 -37.84
C ASP A 188 -17.62 -5.74 -36.78
N GLU A 189 -18.87 -5.42 -37.07
CA GLU A 189 -19.75 -4.62 -36.19
C GLU A 189 -19.91 -5.24 -34.81
N ALA A 190 -19.86 -6.56 -34.68
CA ALA A 190 -19.96 -7.25 -33.39
C ALA A 190 -18.69 -7.14 -32.54
N SER A 191 -17.54 -6.77 -33.11
CA SER A 191 -16.25 -6.69 -32.43
C SER A 191 -15.61 -5.29 -32.44
N ALA A 192 -16.10 -4.36 -33.26
CA ALA A 192 -15.55 -3.02 -33.42
C ALA A 192 -15.42 -2.25 -32.06
N TRP A 193 -16.36 -2.46 -31.14
CA TRP A 193 -16.36 -1.87 -29.81
C TRP A 193 -15.17 -2.28 -28.93
N LYS A 194 -14.44 -3.34 -29.31
CA LYS A 194 -13.25 -3.82 -28.57
C LYS A 194 -11.99 -3.03 -28.88
N VAL A 195 -12.03 -2.19 -29.92
CA VAL A 195 -10.90 -1.34 -30.30
C VAL A 195 -11.12 0.04 -29.70
N ASP A 196 -10.24 0.45 -28.82
CA ASP A 196 -10.30 1.74 -28.16
C ASP A 196 -9.25 2.74 -28.69
N GLN A 197 -9.29 3.95 -28.16
CA GLN A 197 -8.35 5.01 -28.54
C GLN A 197 -6.88 4.67 -28.17
N SER A 198 -6.67 3.82 -27.17
CA SER A 198 -5.32 3.41 -26.77
C SER A 198 -4.70 2.45 -27.77
N ASP A 199 -5.49 1.54 -28.34
CA ASP A 199 -5.07 0.63 -29.42
C ASP A 199 -4.66 1.41 -30.69
N ILE A 200 -5.44 2.44 -31.03
CA ILE A 200 -5.15 3.31 -32.18
C ILE A 200 -3.86 4.10 -31.96
N ARG A 201 -3.70 4.69 -30.79
CA ARG A 201 -2.45 5.39 -30.42
C ARG A 201 -1.26 4.45 -30.46
N GLN A 202 -1.41 3.23 -29.95
CA GLN A 202 -0.32 2.26 -29.90
C GLN A 202 0.19 1.84 -31.28
N ILE A 203 -0.70 1.61 -32.25
CA ILE A 203 -0.26 1.28 -33.63
C ILE A 203 0.33 2.49 -34.36
N GLN A 204 -0.17 3.70 -34.09
CA GLN A 204 0.37 4.94 -34.68
C GLN A 204 1.78 5.24 -34.17
N HIS A 205 2.07 4.91 -32.90
CA HIS A 205 3.33 5.17 -32.21
C HIS A 205 4.04 3.87 -31.83
N TYR A 206 3.97 2.86 -32.69
CA TYR A 206 4.49 1.52 -32.41
C TYR A 206 5.96 1.52 -32.00
N ASP A 207 6.81 2.31 -32.68
CA ASP A 207 8.24 2.32 -32.44
C ASP A 207 8.59 2.93 -31.07
N GLU A 208 7.83 3.93 -30.63
CA GLU A 208 7.96 4.54 -29.29
C GLU A 208 7.50 3.57 -28.20
N TYR A 209 6.38 2.88 -28.42
CA TYR A 209 5.91 1.84 -27.48
C TYR A 209 6.90 0.68 -27.40
N GLU A 210 7.46 0.23 -28.54
CA GLU A 210 8.49 -0.81 -28.54
C GLU A 210 9.71 -0.38 -27.73
N GLN A 211 10.17 0.87 -27.87
CA GLN A 211 11.30 1.40 -27.10
C GLN A 211 11.05 1.37 -25.57
N VAL A 212 9.87 1.79 -25.13
CA VAL A 212 9.57 1.78 -23.70
C VAL A 212 9.39 0.35 -23.16
N TYR A 213 8.80 -0.54 -23.94
CA TYR A 213 8.68 -1.95 -23.59
C TYR A 213 10.05 -2.62 -23.47
N GLU A 214 10.95 -2.42 -24.44
CA GLU A 214 12.32 -2.90 -24.38
C GLU A 214 13.08 -2.37 -23.16
N ARG A 215 12.83 -1.12 -22.77
CA ARG A 215 13.49 -0.50 -21.62
C ARG A 215 13.16 -1.20 -20.31
N TRP A 216 11.90 -1.49 -20.02
CA TRP A 216 11.53 -2.10 -18.74
C TRP A 216 11.56 -3.63 -18.76
N LEU A 217 11.35 -4.28 -19.92
CA LEU A 217 11.56 -5.73 -20.09
C LEU A 217 13.05 -6.10 -20.09
N GLY A 218 13.88 -5.25 -20.64
CA GLY A 218 15.34 -5.48 -20.77
C GLY A 218 16.14 -5.18 -19.51
N SER A 219 15.57 -4.60 -18.46
CA SER A 219 16.28 -4.37 -17.20
C SER A 219 16.64 -5.71 -16.52
N ASP A 220 17.84 -5.85 -15.99
CA ASP A 220 18.34 -7.10 -15.39
C ASP A 220 17.42 -7.67 -14.31
N SER A 221 16.74 -6.81 -13.57
CA SER A 221 15.74 -7.19 -12.56
C SER A 221 14.39 -7.64 -13.16
N ALA A 222 14.15 -7.43 -14.45
CA ALA A 222 12.91 -7.78 -15.12
C ALA A 222 12.98 -9.13 -15.87
N LYS A 223 14.17 -9.55 -16.31
CA LYS A 223 14.36 -10.76 -17.12
C LYS A 223 13.81 -12.02 -16.49
N ASP A 224 14.00 -12.17 -15.17
CA ASP A 224 13.56 -13.38 -14.45
C ASP A 224 12.10 -13.29 -13.96
N GLN A 225 11.44 -12.16 -14.16
CA GLN A 225 10.09 -11.92 -13.65
C GLN A 225 8.99 -12.02 -14.71
N TRP A 226 9.31 -11.73 -15.97
CA TRP A 226 8.36 -11.71 -17.07
C TRP A 226 8.34 -13.00 -17.85
N CYS A 227 7.13 -13.54 -18.09
CA CYS A 227 6.91 -14.53 -19.13
C CYS A 227 6.57 -13.80 -20.43
N LEU A 228 7.50 -13.83 -21.38
CA LEU A 228 7.29 -13.27 -22.73
C LEU A 228 6.54 -14.28 -23.57
N VAL A 229 5.36 -13.91 -24.04
CA VAL A 229 4.44 -14.79 -24.76
C VAL A 229 4.34 -14.37 -26.22
N PRO A 230 4.90 -15.16 -27.19
CA PRO A 230 4.63 -14.99 -28.60
C PRO A 230 3.14 -15.24 -28.86
N ALA A 231 2.36 -14.16 -29.12
CA ALA A 231 0.91 -14.21 -29.13
C ALA A 231 0.29 -14.20 -30.55
N GLU A 232 1.07 -14.55 -31.57
CA GLU A 232 0.55 -14.68 -32.94
C GLU A 232 -0.44 -15.84 -33.09
N PHE A 233 -0.20 -16.96 -32.40
CA PHE A 233 -1.08 -18.11 -32.42
C PHE A 233 -1.74 -18.34 -31.04
N ARG A 234 -3.09 -18.38 -31.04
CA ARG A 234 -3.89 -18.52 -29.83
C ARG A 234 -3.55 -19.79 -29.03
N ARG A 235 -3.40 -20.93 -29.73
CA ARG A 235 -3.15 -22.23 -29.11
C ARG A 235 -1.82 -22.22 -28.33
N ASN A 236 -0.77 -21.73 -28.96
CA ASN A 236 0.56 -21.66 -28.37
C ASN A 236 0.58 -20.75 -27.11
N SER A 237 0.04 -19.54 -27.24
CA SER A 237 0.02 -18.58 -26.15
C SER A 237 -0.83 -19.05 -24.96
N ASN A 238 -1.95 -19.73 -25.21
CA ASN A 238 -2.76 -20.30 -24.12
C ASN A 238 -1.98 -21.35 -23.32
N ILE A 239 -1.33 -22.30 -24.01
CA ILE A 239 -0.56 -23.35 -23.33
C ILE A 239 0.59 -22.74 -22.54
N GLN A 240 1.36 -21.84 -23.12
CA GLN A 240 2.49 -21.21 -22.44
C GLN A 240 2.05 -20.43 -21.18
N ILE A 241 0.93 -19.69 -21.24
CA ILE A 241 0.38 -18.96 -20.09
C ILE A 241 -0.04 -19.93 -18.99
N MET A 242 -0.74 -21.02 -19.34
CA MET A 242 -1.19 -22.02 -18.36
C MET A 242 0.00 -22.77 -17.73
N GLU A 243 1.00 -23.17 -18.52
CA GLU A 243 2.22 -23.82 -18.03
C GLU A 243 3.01 -22.94 -17.07
N GLU A 244 3.21 -21.67 -17.41
CA GLU A 244 3.93 -20.74 -16.53
C GLU A 244 3.15 -20.51 -15.24
N LEU A 245 1.83 -20.35 -15.29
CA LEU A 245 1.01 -20.19 -14.08
C LEU A 245 1.08 -21.44 -13.20
N VAL A 246 0.96 -22.65 -13.77
CA VAL A 246 1.14 -23.93 -13.04
C VAL A 246 2.49 -23.93 -12.35
N ARG A 247 3.55 -23.68 -13.08
CA ARG A 247 4.93 -23.68 -12.57
C ARG A 247 5.10 -22.70 -11.40
N ARG A 248 4.60 -21.47 -11.51
CA ARG A 248 4.68 -20.45 -10.46
C ARG A 248 3.86 -20.82 -9.23
N MET A 249 2.66 -21.34 -9.42
CA MET A 249 1.81 -21.77 -8.29
C MET A 249 2.44 -22.96 -7.55
N GLU A 250 2.97 -23.94 -8.26
CA GLU A 250 3.69 -25.07 -7.63
C GLU A 250 4.91 -24.61 -6.85
N GLN A 251 5.72 -23.73 -7.42
CA GLN A 251 6.86 -23.16 -6.72
C GLN A 251 6.43 -22.41 -5.44
N GLY A 252 5.36 -21.60 -5.52
CA GLY A 252 4.83 -20.88 -4.38
C GLY A 252 4.28 -21.79 -3.28
N LEU A 253 3.66 -22.90 -3.63
CA LEU A 253 3.16 -23.91 -2.68
C LEU A 253 4.33 -24.68 -2.03
N ARG A 254 5.28 -25.16 -2.83
CA ARG A 254 6.49 -25.87 -2.31
C ARG A 254 7.31 -25.00 -1.37
N ALA A 255 7.44 -23.70 -1.67
CA ALA A 255 8.10 -22.74 -0.77
C ALA A 255 7.42 -22.62 0.60
N ARG A 256 6.16 -23.07 0.73
CA ARG A 256 5.38 -23.15 1.97
C ARG A 256 5.37 -24.56 2.57
N GLY A 257 6.17 -25.49 2.05
CA GLY A 257 6.17 -26.88 2.49
C GLY A 257 4.94 -27.69 2.06
N ILE A 258 4.20 -27.21 1.03
CA ILE A 258 3.01 -27.89 0.53
C ILE A 258 3.37 -28.59 -0.78
N GLU A 259 3.21 -29.93 -0.79
CA GLU A 259 3.39 -30.73 -2.00
C GLU A 259 2.09 -30.74 -2.82
N PRO A 260 2.09 -30.09 -4.00
CA PRO A 260 0.87 -29.91 -4.79
C PRO A 260 0.33 -31.19 -5.43
N ASP A 261 1.06 -32.28 -5.36
CA ASP A 261 0.68 -33.59 -5.91
C ASP A 261 -0.07 -34.48 -4.90
N GLN A 262 -0.08 -34.09 -3.62
CA GLN A 262 -0.80 -34.81 -2.59
C GLN A 262 -2.30 -34.44 -2.59
N PRO A 263 -3.20 -35.42 -2.39
CA PRO A 263 -4.61 -35.13 -2.24
C PRO A 263 -4.86 -34.18 -1.08
N ILE A 264 -5.77 -33.26 -1.24
CA ILE A 264 -6.18 -32.34 -0.19
C ILE A 264 -6.94 -33.15 0.88
N GLY A 265 -6.29 -33.47 2.01
CA GLY A 265 -6.89 -34.20 3.13
C GLY A 265 -8.13 -33.48 3.69
N GLN A 266 -9.18 -34.24 4.05
CA GLN A 266 -10.42 -33.69 4.64
C GLN A 266 -10.24 -33.15 6.08
N GLY A 267 -9.03 -33.10 6.62
CA GLY A 267 -8.73 -32.70 7.98
C GLY A 267 -7.66 -31.62 8.16
N ASP A 268 -6.90 -31.33 7.14
CA ASP A 268 -5.81 -30.36 7.22
C ASP A 268 -6.31 -28.93 7.00
N ALA A 269 -7.05 -28.41 7.99
CA ALA A 269 -7.02 -26.98 8.21
C ALA A 269 -5.58 -26.66 8.66
N LEU A 270 -4.73 -26.20 7.73
CA LEU A 270 -3.43 -25.67 8.09
C LEU A 270 -3.66 -24.65 9.19
N GLU A 271 -3.04 -24.89 10.35
CA GLU A 271 -2.91 -23.85 11.36
C GLU A 271 -2.37 -22.63 10.63
N THR A 272 -3.16 -21.59 10.60
CA THR A 272 -2.72 -20.28 10.11
C THR A 272 -1.39 -19.99 10.78
N PRO A 273 -0.33 -19.59 10.04
CA PRO A 273 0.91 -19.17 10.67
C PRO A 273 0.53 -18.18 11.76
N ALA A 274 1.01 -18.41 12.98
CA ALA A 274 0.67 -17.64 14.16
C ALA A 274 1.03 -16.15 13.93
N GLY A 275 0.10 -15.38 13.41
CA GLY A 275 0.25 -13.99 13.04
C GLY A 275 -1.05 -13.35 12.53
N ALA A 276 -2.05 -14.14 12.15
CA ALA A 276 -3.30 -13.63 11.56
C ALA A 276 -4.58 -14.01 12.33
N SER A 277 -4.49 -14.49 13.55
CA SER A 277 -5.67 -14.70 14.39
C SER A 277 -5.85 -13.49 15.32
N ALA A 278 -6.96 -12.76 15.13
CA ALA A 278 -7.52 -12.02 16.24
C ALA A 278 -7.63 -12.98 17.44
N PRO A 279 -7.29 -12.57 18.67
CA PRO A 279 -7.36 -13.46 19.81
C PRO A 279 -8.80 -13.99 19.92
N ALA A 280 -8.99 -15.28 19.61
CA ALA A 280 -10.18 -15.98 20.02
C ALA A 280 -10.24 -15.89 21.55
N ALA A 281 -11.39 -15.58 22.11
CA ALA A 281 -11.59 -15.69 23.53
C ALA A 281 -11.13 -17.11 23.97
N PRO A 282 -10.34 -17.23 25.02
CA PRO A 282 -9.80 -18.52 25.43
C PRO A 282 -10.94 -19.51 25.70
N ALA A 283 -10.93 -20.62 24.96
CA ALA A 283 -11.79 -21.73 25.29
C ALA A 283 -11.46 -22.20 26.72
N PRO A 284 -12.44 -22.64 27.53
CA PRO A 284 -12.17 -23.10 28.88
C PRO A 284 -11.23 -24.30 28.83
N ALA A 285 -10.01 -24.11 29.37
CA ALA A 285 -9.01 -25.15 29.50
C ALA A 285 -9.52 -26.27 30.41
N ALA A 286 -9.27 -27.52 30.00
CA ALA A 286 -9.43 -28.67 30.88
C ALA A 286 -8.55 -28.49 32.15
N PRO A 287 -8.95 -29.03 33.31
CA PRO A 287 -8.27 -28.80 34.58
C PRO A 287 -6.88 -29.43 34.55
N SER A 288 -5.86 -28.64 34.39
CA SER A 288 -4.48 -28.95 34.70
C SER A 288 -4.19 -28.47 36.12
N GLU A 289 -3.21 -29.09 36.80
CA GLU A 289 -2.75 -28.88 38.16
C GLU A 289 -2.80 -27.43 38.67
N PRO A 290 -2.95 -27.17 39.98
CA PRO A 290 -3.19 -25.83 40.49
C PRO A 290 -2.05 -24.89 40.08
N ALA A 291 -2.34 -24.06 39.09
CA ALA A 291 -1.42 -23.02 38.69
C ALA A 291 -1.25 -22.07 39.88
N GLU A 292 -0.02 -21.74 40.22
CA GLU A 292 0.32 -20.68 41.17
C GLU A 292 -0.53 -19.44 40.85
N VAL A 293 -1.39 -19.02 41.77
CA VAL A 293 -2.24 -17.84 41.61
C VAL A 293 -1.31 -16.62 41.76
N LEU A 294 -0.78 -16.15 40.63
CA LEU A 294 0.05 -14.95 40.61
C LEU A 294 -0.80 -13.73 41.00
N SER A 295 -0.24 -12.84 41.79
CA SER A 295 -0.84 -11.55 42.07
C SER A 295 -0.91 -10.65 40.81
N GLU A 296 -1.84 -9.69 40.77
CA GLU A 296 -1.97 -8.73 39.64
C GLU A 296 -0.60 -8.10 39.24
N PRO A 297 0.27 -7.64 40.16
CA PRO A 297 1.60 -7.11 39.82
C PRO A 297 2.52 -8.15 39.17
N GLU A 298 2.47 -9.41 39.59
CA GLU A 298 3.28 -10.50 39.01
C GLU A 298 2.82 -10.88 37.62
N ILE A 299 1.50 -10.89 37.39
CA ILE A 299 0.90 -11.09 36.06
C ILE A 299 1.37 -9.98 35.13
N LEU A 300 1.31 -8.74 35.56
CA LEU A 300 1.74 -7.58 34.78
C LEU A 300 3.24 -7.60 34.47
N ALA A 301 4.07 -7.90 35.47
CA ALA A 301 5.52 -8.06 35.27
C ALA A 301 5.87 -9.16 34.27
N ARG A 302 5.14 -10.30 34.32
CA ARG A 302 5.28 -11.40 33.37
C ARG A 302 4.85 -10.98 31.95
N GLU A 303 3.77 -10.23 31.81
CA GLU A 303 3.32 -9.69 30.52
C GLU A 303 4.35 -8.71 29.92
N VAL A 304 4.90 -7.79 30.70
CA VAL A 304 5.95 -6.86 30.27
C VAL A 304 7.21 -7.64 29.81
N LYS A 305 7.64 -8.63 30.57
CA LYS A 305 8.79 -9.50 30.21
C LYS A 305 8.53 -10.25 28.90
N ASN A 306 7.35 -10.79 28.71
CA ASN A 306 6.96 -11.49 27.49
C ASN A 306 6.87 -10.53 26.29
N ALA A 307 6.33 -9.34 26.49
CA ALA A 307 6.27 -8.31 25.47
C ALA A 307 7.68 -7.90 25.03
N LYS A 308 8.60 -7.65 25.96
CA LYS A 308 10.01 -7.33 25.65
C LYS A 308 10.69 -8.42 24.81
N ARG A 309 10.45 -9.68 25.11
CA ARG A 309 11.00 -10.80 24.33
C ARG A 309 10.45 -10.87 22.88
N ARG A 310 9.13 -10.59 22.71
CA ARG A 310 8.46 -10.57 21.40
C ARG A 310 8.87 -9.36 20.56
N MET A 311 8.94 -8.19 21.18
CA MET A 311 9.27 -6.92 20.55
C MET A 311 10.58 -6.95 19.77
N GLY A 312 11.57 -7.71 20.25
CA GLY A 312 12.90 -7.80 19.63
C GLY A 312 13.64 -6.46 19.63
N ASP A 313 14.80 -6.44 19.00
CA ASP A 313 15.69 -5.27 18.91
C ASP A 313 15.73 -4.73 17.47
N ALA A 314 15.52 -3.44 17.30
CA ALA A 314 15.65 -2.71 16.05
C ALA A 314 16.84 -1.75 16.01
N SER A 315 17.70 -1.70 17.05
CA SER A 315 18.82 -0.77 17.14
C SER A 315 19.81 -0.86 15.97
N LYS A 316 19.91 -2.05 15.34
CA LYS A 316 20.79 -2.32 14.19
C LYS A 316 20.09 -2.15 12.84
N LEU A 317 18.79 -1.85 12.84
CA LEU A 317 18.09 -1.61 11.58
C LEU A 317 18.51 -0.25 11.02
N THR A 318 18.71 -0.24 9.72
CA THR A 318 18.97 0.96 8.91
C THR A 318 17.89 1.08 7.85
N SER A 319 17.55 2.29 7.48
CA SER A 319 16.65 2.54 6.35
C SER A 319 17.49 2.75 5.08
N ARG A 320 16.91 2.38 3.94
CA ARG A 320 17.45 2.73 2.61
C ARG A 320 17.05 4.14 2.15
N PHE A 321 16.19 4.80 2.93
CA PHE A 321 15.77 6.17 2.68
C PHE A 321 16.69 7.16 3.38
N GLU A 322 16.82 8.35 2.82
CA GLU A 322 17.41 9.48 3.51
C GLU A 322 16.54 9.87 4.70
N LEU A 323 17.15 10.08 5.85
CA LEU A 323 16.44 10.36 7.10
C LEU A 323 16.94 11.65 7.72
N GLU A 324 16.03 12.44 8.28
CA GLU A 324 16.37 13.59 9.09
C GLU A 324 16.62 13.19 10.55
N SER A 325 17.56 13.89 11.19
CA SER A 325 17.78 13.75 12.63
C SER A 325 16.66 14.45 13.40
N VAL A 326 15.88 13.68 14.12
CA VAL A 326 14.83 14.19 15.02
C VAL A 326 15.29 14.00 16.46
N PRO A 327 15.08 14.98 17.35
CA PRO A 327 15.37 14.80 18.78
C PRO A 327 14.62 13.59 19.35
N ASP A 328 15.29 12.81 20.19
CA ASP A 328 14.64 11.74 20.95
C ASP A 328 13.55 12.30 21.90
N LEU A 329 12.64 11.43 22.32
CA LEU A 329 11.54 11.84 23.20
C LEU A 329 12.04 12.41 24.54
N ALA A 330 13.12 11.85 25.08
CA ALA A 330 13.69 12.33 26.35
C ALA A 330 14.23 13.76 26.23
N ARG A 331 14.84 14.09 25.07
CA ARG A 331 15.35 15.43 24.79
C ARG A 331 14.24 16.44 24.55
N SER A 332 13.15 16.02 23.90
CA SER A 332 11.99 16.87 23.61
C SER A 332 11.30 17.35 24.89
N ARG A 333 11.40 16.60 25.99
CA ARG A 333 10.77 16.92 27.31
C ARG A 333 11.55 17.87 28.21
N ARG A 334 12.79 18.21 27.85
CA ARG A 334 13.66 19.04 28.73
C ARG A 334 13.20 20.49 28.92
N LYS A 335 12.33 20.97 28.03
CA LYS A 335 11.77 22.33 28.12
C LYS A 335 10.26 22.24 27.92
N PRO A 336 9.46 22.23 28.98
CA PRO A 336 8.01 22.31 28.86
C PRO A 336 7.64 23.64 28.19
N HIS A 337 6.68 23.57 27.30
CA HIS A 337 6.12 24.72 26.62
C HIS A 337 4.69 24.90 27.08
N GLU A 338 4.35 26.11 27.52
CA GLU A 338 3.02 26.49 27.98
C GLU A 338 2.57 27.76 27.27
N MET A 339 1.26 27.97 27.23
CA MET A 339 0.66 29.24 26.82
C MET A 339 0.57 30.16 28.05
N ASP A 340 0.92 31.43 27.90
CA ASP A 340 0.96 32.39 29.01
C ASP A 340 -0.43 32.64 29.60
N SER A 341 -1.49 32.61 28.75
CA SER A 341 -2.87 32.86 29.19
C SER A 341 -3.90 32.17 28.29
N ASP A 342 -5.15 32.12 28.75
CA ASP A 342 -6.28 31.67 27.93
C ASP A 342 -6.59 32.65 26.78
N ASP A 343 -6.39 33.96 27.01
CA ASP A 343 -6.59 34.97 25.99
C ASP A 343 -5.59 34.82 24.84
N GLU A 344 -4.30 34.61 25.18
CA GLU A 344 -3.28 34.30 24.18
C GLU A 344 -3.65 33.03 23.38
N TYR A 345 -4.03 31.97 24.07
CA TYR A 345 -4.47 30.74 23.44
C TYR A 345 -5.61 30.96 22.44
N HIS A 346 -6.65 31.69 22.85
CA HIS A 346 -7.80 31.95 21.97
C HIS A 346 -7.42 32.81 20.78
N HIS A 347 -6.59 33.83 20.97
CA HIS A 347 -6.08 34.68 19.91
C HIS A 347 -5.26 33.89 18.89
N GLU A 348 -4.26 33.15 19.35
CA GLU A 348 -3.39 32.32 18.48
C GLU A 348 -4.17 31.22 17.77
N LEU A 349 -5.06 30.52 18.48
CA LEU A 349 -5.88 29.48 17.90
C LEU A 349 -6.74 30.02 16.75
N LYS A 350 -7.42 31.13 16.96
CA LYS A 350 -8.26 31.79 15.95
C LYS A 350 -7.44 32.20 14.73
N ARG A 351 -6.30 32.86 14.96
CA ARG A 351 -5.39 33.29 13.89
C ARG A 351 -4.93 32.10 13.02
N GLU A 352 -4.49 31.01 13.65
CA GLU A 352 -4.01 29.84 12.92
C GLU A 352 -5.16 29.08 12.22
N GLN A 353 -6.36 29.08 12.79
CA GLN A 353 -7.54 28.50 12.12
C GLN A 353 -7.98 29.33 10.91
N GLU A 354 -7.97 30.66 11.00
CA GLU A 354 -8.26 31.54 9.85
C GLU A 354 -7.22 31.37 8.74
N LYS A 355 -5.94 31.20 9.11
CA LYS A 355 -4.88 30.89 8.15
C LYS A 355 -5.13 29.55 7.45
N LEU A 356 -5.44 28.50 8.21
CA LEU A 356 -5.74 27.17 7.67
C LEU A 356 -6.96 27.18 6.75
N ALA A 357 -8.00 27.94 7.10
CA ALA A 357 -9.18 28.06 6.25
C ALA A 357 -8.85 28.63 4.86
N ARG A 358 -8.00 29.67 4.80
CA ARG A 358 -7.51 30.24 3.53
C ARG A 358 -6.64 29.23 2.75
N LEU A 359 -5.68 28.61 3.42
CA LEU A 359 -4.80 27.62 2.81
C LEU A 359 -5.58 26.40 2.29
N SER A 360 -6.63 25.98 2.99
CA SER A 360 -7.51 24.88 2.57
C SER A 360 -8.25 25.18 1.26
N LEU A 361 -8.63 26.43 1.03
CA LEU A 361 -9.24 26.86 -0.23
C LEU A 361 -8.23 26.79 -1.39
N GLU A 362 -7.01 27.29 -1.18
CA GLU A 362 -5.95 27.22 -2.19
C GLU A 362 -5.51 25.77 -2.46
N MET A 363 -5.39 24.96 -1.43
CA MET A 363 -5.16 23.51 -1.53
C MET A 363 -6.23 22.84 -2.43
N TYR A 364 -7.50 23.19 -2.27
CA TYR A 364 -8.58 22.66 -3.10
C TYR A 364 -8.45 23.12 -4.57
N ARG A 365 -8.15 24.41 -4.81
CA ARG A 365 -7.96 24.98 -6.14
C ARG A 365 -6.80 24.36 -6.89
N HIS A 366 -5.66 24.19 -6.20
CA HIS A 366 -4.44 23.60 -6.75
C HIS A 366 -4.42 22.08 -6.70
N ARG A 367 -5.51 21.44 -6.22
CA ARG A 367 -5.63 19.97 -6.09
C ARG A 367 -4.51 19.34 -5.26
N VAL A 368 -3.94 20.05 -4.30
CA VAL A 368 -2.94 19.53 -3.39
C VAL A 368 -3.63 18.69 -2.31
N PRO A 369 -3.33 17.40 -2.14
CA PRO A 369 -3.88 16.60 -1.04
C PRO A 369 -3.11 16.84 0.26
N LEU A 370 -3.82 16.82 1.39
CA LEU A 370 -3.23 16.90 2.73
C LEU A 370 -3.51 15.62 3.51
N ILE A 371 -2.48 15.06 4.10
CA ILE A 371 -2.58 13.91 4.99
C ILE A 371 -1.95 14.27 6.33
N VAL A 372 -2.73 14.16 7.41
CA VAL A 372 -2.27 14.43 8.76
C VAL A 372 -2.35 13.17 9.60
N ALA A 373 -1.21 12.67 10.04
CA ALA A 373 -1.06 11.43 10.78
C ALA A 373 -0.80 11.74 12.27
N TYR A 374 -1.71 11.33 13.15
CA TYR A 374 -1.61 11.51 14.59
C TYR A 374 -1.28 10.21 15.30
N GLU A 375 -0.12 10.17 15.92
CA GLU A 375 0.30 9.19 16.92
C GLU A 375 0.58 9.85 18.26
N GLY A 376 0.75 9.09 19.30
CA GLY A 376 1.07 9.59 20.64
C GLY A 376 0.44 8.78 21.75
N TRP A 377 0.82 9.11 22.98
CA TRP A 377 0.37 8.40 24.17
C TRP A 377 -1.16 8.44 24.36
N ASP A 378 -1.68 7.45 25.09
CA ASP A 378 -3.08 7.51 25.53
C ASP A 378 -3.25 8.71 26.45
N ALA A 379 -4.39 9.40 26.32
CA ALA A 379 -4.69 10.69 26.95
C ALA A 379 -3.78 11.87 26.56
N ALA A 380 -2.85 11.75 25.60
CA ALA A 380 -2.01 12.86 25.16
C ALA A 380 -2.79 14.04 24.53
N GLY A 381 -4.00 13.81 24.04
CA GLY A 381 -4.84 14.89 23.51
C GLY A 381 -4.99 14.91 21.98
N LYS A 382 -4.69 13.80 21.30
CA LYS A 382 -4.87 13.63 19.84
C LYS A 382 -6.22 14.14 19.35
N GLY A 383 -7.33 13.59 19.85
CA GLY A 383 -8.67 14.00 19.45
C GLY A 383 -9.00 15.48 19.68
N GLY A 384 -8.37 16.12 20.69
CA GLY A 384 -8.48 17.56 20.93
C GLY A 384 -7.78 18.40 19.86
N ASN A 385 -6.63 17.95 19.38
CA ASN A 385 -5.91 18.53 18.25
C ASN A 385 -6.70 18.37 16.96
N ILE A 386 -7.11 17.15 16.63
CA ILE A 386 -7.92 16.83 15.44
C ILE A 386 -9.17 17.71 15.37
N LYS A 387 -9.89 17.86 16.48
CA LYS A 387 -11.09 18.72 16.53
C LYS A 387 -10.78 20.18 16.16
N ARG A 388 -9.63 20.76 16.59
CA ARG A 388 -9.26 22.16 16.28
C ARG A 388 -8.79 22.31 14.85
N LEU A 389 -8.10 21.32 14.33
CA LEU A 389 -7.69 21.26 12.93
C LEU A 389 -8.93 21.17 12.01
N ALA A 390 -9.81 20.22 12.27
CA ALA A 390 -11.03 19.99 11.50
C ALA A 390 -11.99 21.21 11.50
N ALA A 391 -12.08 21.91 12.64
CA ALA A 391 -12.95 23.09 12.78
C ALA A 391 -12.56 24.27 11.88
N ALA A 392 -11.34 24.27 11.31
CA ALA A 392 -10.86 25.31 10.41
C ALA A 392 -11.11 24.98 8.92
N MET A 393 -11.64 23.81 8.60
CA MET A 393 -11.83 23.35 7.23
C MET A 393 -13.31 23.13 6.91
N ASP A 394 -13.67 23.21 5.63
CA ASP A 394 -15.00 22.80 5.15
C ASP A 394 -15.21 21.30 5.41
N ALA A 395 -16.33 20.93 6.03
CA ALA A 395 -16.64 19.54 6.39
C ALA A 395 -16.68 18.59 5.17
N ARG A 396 -16.92 19.11 3.97
CA ARG A 396 -16.87 18.35 2.72
C ARG A 396 -15.44 18.12 2.20
N GLY A 397 -14.48 18.90 2.69
CA GLY A 397 -13.07 18.90 2.27
C GLY A 397 -12.18 17.98 3.07
N TYR A 398 -12.65 17.39 4.17
CA TYR A 398 -11.84 16.50 4.99
C TYR A 398 -12.58 15.24 5.44
N ARG A 399 -11.80 14.24 5.80
CA ARG A 399 -12.27 13.02 6.47
C ARG A 399 -11.37 12.68 7.65
N VAL A 400 -11.96 12.41 8.81
CA VAL A 400 -11.25 11.86 9.95
C VAL A 400 -11.39 10.33 9.92
N ASN A 401 -10.25 9.64 9.96
CA ASN A 401 -10.16 8.19 9.93
C ASN A 401 -9.66 7.69 11.30
N PRO A 402 -10.55 7.30 12.23
CA PRO A 402 -10.14 6.62 13.45
C PRO A 402 -9.70 5.19 13.10
N ILE A 403 -8.50 4.81 13.50
CA ILE A 403 -7.92 3.50 13.21
C ILE A 403 -7.97 2.65 14.47
N GLY A 404 -8.80 1.62 14.43
CA GLY A 404 -8.91 0.59 15.45
C GLY A 404 -8.24 -0.73 15.02
N PRO A 405 -8.48 -1.84 15.76
CA PRO A 405 -8.05 -3.17 15.36
C PRO A 405 -8.51 -3.51 13.94
N ALA A 406 -7.66 -4.23 13.20
CA ALA A 406 -7.99 -4.62 11.84
C ALA A 406 -9.16 -5.63 11.82
N SER A 407 -10.10 -5.44 10.90
CA SER A 407 -11.18 -6.40 10.65
C SER A 407 -10.61 -7.68 10.01
N ARG A 408 -11.40 -8.76 10.02
CA ARG A 408 -11.01 -10.02 9.34
C ARG A 408 -10.71 -9.81 7.86
N ASP A 409 -11.44 -8.91 7.21
CA ASP A 409 -11.22 -8.57 5.80
C ASP A 409 -9.90 -7.81 5.58
N GLU A 410 -9.56 -6.91 6.49
CA GLU A 410 -8.28 -6.18 6.47
C GLU A 410 -7.10 -7.09 6.81
N LEU A 411 -7.26 -8.02 7.77
CA LEU A 411 -6.24 -9.02 8.12
C LEU A 411 -5.94 -10.01 6.99
N ALA A 412 -6.87 -10.23 6.07
CA ALA A 412 -6.67 -11.10 4.91
C ALA A 412 -5.86 -10.45 3.77
N ARG A 413 -5.36 -9.24 3.97
CA ARG A 413 -4.57 -8.45 3.01
C ARG A 413 -3.32 -7.87 3.67
N PRO A 414 -2.35 -7.34 2.91
CA PRO A 414 -1.20 -6.60 3.46
C PRO A 414 -1.67 -5.43 4.34
N PHE A 415 -0.94 -5.13 5.43
CA PHE A 415 -1.41 -4.17 6.44
C PHE A 415 -1.64 -2.74 5.91
N LEU A 416 -0.91 -2.31 4.88
CA LEU A 416 -1.09 -0.99 4.26
C LEU A 416 -2.36 -0.90 3.41
N TRP A 417 -2.95 -2.01 2.99
CA TRP A 417 -4.16 -2.04 2.16
C TRP A 417 -5.29 -1.19 2.75
N ARG A 418 -5.52 -1.27 4.05
CA ARG A 418 -6.58 -0.52 4.74
C ARG A 418 -6.36 0.99 4.69
N PHE A 419 -5.13 1.46 4.58
CA PHE A 419 -4.78 2.89 4.51
C PHE A 419 -4.90 3.41 3.09
N TRP A 420 -4.51 2.63 2.08
CA TRP A 420 -4.75 2.94 0.67
C TRP A 420 -6.24 3.20 0.39
N ASN A 421 -7.14 2.44 0.99
CA ASN A 421 -8.59 2.61 0.86
C ASN A 421 -9.16 3.83 1.62
N ARG A 422 -8.35 4.55 2.39
CA ARG A 422 -8.75 5.71 3.19
C ARG A 422 -8.09 7.01 2.77
N LEU A 423 -7.31 6.98 1.69
CA LEU A 423 -6.68 8.18 1.15
C LEU A 423 -7.72 9.16 0.62
N PRO A 424 -7.45 10.47 0.72
CA PRO A 424 -8.32 11.49 0.15
C PRO A 424 -8.13 11.53 -1.37
N ARG A 425 -9.04 12.13 -2.08
CA ARG A 425 -8.78 12.60 -3.45
C ARG A 425 -7.97 13.90 -3.42
N SER A 426 -7.24 14.20 -4.50
CA SER A 426 -6.46 15.45 -4.60
C SER A 426 -7.33 16.69 -4.30
N GLY A 427 -6.76 17.64 -3.55
CA GLY A 427 -7.45 18.82 -3.05
C GLY A 427 -8.32 18.58 -1.80
N HIS A 428 -8.19 17.42 -1.14
CA HIS A 428 -8.92 17.09 0.09
C HIS A 428 -7.96 16.61 1.18
N THR A 429 -8.47 16.55 2.41
CA THR A 429 -7.67 16.18 3.59
C THR A 429 -8.12 14.84 4.18
N ALA A 430 -7.16 13.96 4.47
CA ALA A 430 -7.36 12.83 5.37
C ALA A 430 -6.62 13.06 6.68
N ILE A 431 -7.33 12.94 7.79
CA ILE A 431 -6.76 13.00 9.14
C ILE A 431 -6.87 11.61 9.73
N PHE A 432 -5.74 11.03 10.12
CA PHE A 432 -5.68 9.72 10.74
C PHE A 432 -5.49 9.85 12.26
N ASP A 433 -6.44 9.34 13.05
CA ASP A 433 -6.30 9.15 14.51
C ASP A 433 -5.82 7.72 14.76
N ARG A 434 -4.56 7.55 15.05
CA ARG A 434 -3.72 6.37 14.86
C ARG A 434 -3.53 6.04 13.37
N THR A 435 -2.44 5.34 13.05
CA THR A 435 -2.00 5.27 11.65
C THR A 435 -1.42 3.89 11.31
N TRP A 436 -0.76 3.79 10.16
CA TRP A 436 0.02 2.64 9.73
C TRP A 436 1.21 2.33 10.64
N TYR A 437 1.60 3.26 11.48
CA TYR A 437 2.65 3.08 12.48
C TYR A 437 2.28 2.13 13.62
N GLY A 438 0.98 1.80 13.76
CA GLY A 438 0.53 0.72 14.65
C GLY A 438 1.29 -0.58 14.45
N ARG A 439 1.74 -0.90 13.21
CA ARG A 439 2.53 -2.08 12.85
C ARG A 439 3.86 -2.15 13.63
N VAL A 440 4.54 -1.03 13.80
CA VAL A 440 5.84 -0.94 14.48
C VAL A 440 5.73 -0.49 15.94
N LEU A 441 4.53 -0.19 16.42
CA LEU A 441 4.20 0.19 17.80
C LEU A 441 3.41 -0.94 18.49
N VAL A 442 2.10 -0.79 18.60
CA VAL A 442 1.23 -1.72 19.35
C VAL A 442 1.31 -3.16 18.80
N GLU A 443 1.32 -3.34 17.48
CA GLU A 443 1.35 -4.69 16.89
C GLU A 443 2.69 -5.39 17.14
N ARG A 444 3.81 -4.64 17.18
CA ARG A 444 5.14 -5.15 17.56
C ARG A 444 5.19 -5.53 19.05
N ILE A 445 4.66 -4.68 19.94
CA ILE A 445 4.72 -4.90 21.39
C ILE A 445 3.80 -6.04 21.82
N GLU A 446 2.58 -6.08 21.30
CA GLU A 446 1.59 -7.10 21.64
C GLU A 446 1.81 -8.44 20.89
N GLY A 447 2.70 -8.44 19.87
CA GLY A 447 3.01 -9.62 19.09
C GLY A 447 1.94 -9.96 18.06
N PHE A 448 1.16 -8.97 17.60
CA PHE A 448 0.21 -9.13 16.50
C PHE A 448 0.90 -9.12 15.14
N ALA A 449 2.12 -8.58 15.08
CA ALA A 449 3.02 -8.70 13.95
C ALA A 449 4.21 -9.59 14.32
N THR A 450 4.58 -10.49 13.40
CA THR A 450 5.79 -11.30 13.51
C THR A 450 7.03 -10.40 13.43
N LYS A 451 8.19 -10.99 13.81
CA LYS A 451 9.46 -10.24 13.79
C LYS A 451 9.83 -9.76 12.39
N ASP A 452 9.56 -10.55 11.38
CA ASP A 452 9.87 -10.21 9.99
C ASP A 452 8.90 -9.15 9.46
N GLU A 453 7.61 -9.23 9.82
CA GLU A 453 6.59 -8.24 9.43
C GLU A 453 6.89 -6.86 9.98
N TRP A 454 7.13 -6.70 11.28
CA TRP A 454 7.40 -5.36 11.82
C TRP A 454 8.78 -4.82 11.42
N ARG A 455 9.77 -5.68 11.15
CA ARG A 455 11.09 -5.22 10.70
C ARG A 455 11.04 -4.63 9.29
N ARG A 456 10.39 -5.31 8.34
CA ARG A 456 10.24 -4.78 6.99
C ARG A 456 9.29 -3.59 6.92
N ALA A 457 8.36 -3.46 7.88
CA ALA A 457 7.35 -2.42 7.89
C ALA A 457 7.92 -0.99 7.91
N TYR A 458 9.10 -0.76 8.47
CA TYR A 458 9.75 0.57 8.42
C TYR A 458 10.00 1.02 6.98
N ASP A 459 10.55 0.14 6.15
CA ASP A 459 10.78 0.45 4.73
C ASP A 459 9.47 0.49 3.94
N GLU A 460 8.53 -0.42 4.20
CA GLU A 460 7.20 -0.42 3.57
C GLU A 460 6.41 0.87 3.86
N ILE A 461 6.53 1.39 5.07
CA ILE A 461 5.95 2.68 5.47
C ILE A 461 6.61 3.83 4.70
N ASN A 462 7.94 3.86 4.65
CA ASN A 462 8.66 4.91 3.92
C ASN A 462 8.33 4.88 2.42
N GLU A 463 8.14 3.70 1.83
CA GLU A 463 7.67 3.56 0.44
C GLU A 463 6.26 4.09 0.23
N PHE A 464 5.34 3.75 1.14
CA PHE A 464 3.98 4.26 1.11
C PHE A 464 3.95 5.79 1.20
N GLU A 465 4.75 6.37 2.09
CA GLU A 465 4.87 7.81 2.26
C GLU A 465 5.57 8.49 1.07
N ASP A 466 6.53 7.81 0.43
CA ASP A 466 7.15 8.29 -0.82
C ASP A 466 6.15 8.30 -1.99
N ASP A 467 5.28 7.29 -2.10
CA ASP A 467 4.17 7.29 -3.07
C ASP A 467 3.21 8.46 -2.86
N LEU A 468 2.91 8.81 -1.60
CA LEU A 468 2.11 9.99 -1.26
C LEU A 468 2.81 11.29 -1.66
N ARG A 469 4.13 11.39 -1.45
CA ARG A 469 4.97 12.52 -1.89
C ARG A 469 4.98 12.64 -3.41
N ILE A 470 5.20 11.55 -4.13
CA ILE A 470 5.18 11.49 -5.61
C ILE A 470 3.83 11.97 -6.15
N TRP A 471 2.75 11.59 -5.51
CA TRP A 471 1.40 12.08 -5.84
C TRP A 471 1.21 13.58 -5.59
N GLY A 472 2.12 14.22 -4.86
CA GLY A 472 2.08 15.64 -4.53
C GLY A 472 1.37 15.97 -3.22
N ALA A 473 1.15 14.98 -2.35
CA ALA A 473 0.54 15.18 -1.05
C ALA A 473 1.48 15.93 -0.09
N VAL A 474 0.90 16.80 0.73
CA VAL A 474 1.52 17.29 1.95
C VAL A 474 1.23 16.26 3.04
N LEU A 475 2.28 15.65 3.59
CA LEU A 475 2.17 14.68 4.69
C LEU A 475 2.78 15.28 5.96
N VAL A 476 1.96 15.40 7.00
CA VAL A 476 2.38 15.91 8.31
C VAL A 476 2.17 14.82 9.36
N LYS A 477 3.25 14.45 10.06
CA LYS A 477 3.24 13.40 11.07
C LYS A 477 3.48 13.98 12.47
N PHE A 478 2.57 13.67 13.39
CA PHE A 478 2.64 14.11 14.77
C PHE A 478 2.81 12.96 15.74
N TRP A 479 3.81 13.05 16.60
CA TRP A 479 3.84 12.35 17.87
C TRP A 479 3.40 13.32 18.97
N ILE A 480 2.20 13.09 19.53
CA ILE A 480 1.70 13.90 20.65
C ILE A 480 2.22 13.29 21.94
N ASP A 481 3.18 14.00 22.53
CA ASP A 481 3.89 13.55 23.72
C ASP A 481 3.29 14.16 24.99
N VAL A 482 3.12 13.36 26.04
CA VAL A 482 2.69 13.78 27.36
C VAL A 482 3.58 13.14 28.40
N SER A 483 3.94 13.89 29.43
CA SER A 483 4.74 13.34 30.51
C SER A 483 3.99 12.22 31.25
N PRO A 484 4.72 11.24 31.81
CA PRO A 484 4.09 10.16 32.58
C PRO A 484 3.25 10.68 33.78
N ALA A 485 3.68 11.79 34.39
CA ALA A 485 2.96 12.41 35.50
C ALA A 485 1.62 13.01 35.04
N GLU A 486 1.64 13.83 33.98
CA GLU A 486 0.42 14.44 33.41
C GLU A 486 -0.52 13.38 32.81
N GLN A 487 0.02 12.32 32.19
CA GLN A 487 -0.80 11.20 31.70
C GLN A 487 -1.58 10.55 32.84
N LEU A 488 -0.91 10.28 33.98
CA LEU A 488 -1.57 9.70 35.15
C LEU A 488 -2.67 10.63 35.69
N ALA A 489 -2.36 11.91 35.88
CA ALA A 489 -3.34 12.89 36.34
C ALA A 489 -4.56 12.96 35.41
N ARG A 490 -4.35 12.83 34.07
CA ARG A 490 -5.46 12.76 33.10
C ARG A 490 -6.27 11.48 33.20
N PHE A 491 -5.65 10.35 33.48
CA PHE A 491 -6.34 9.08 33.69
C PHE A 491 -7.25 9.14 34.93
N GLU A 492 -6.69 9.60 36.05
CA GLU A 492 -7.41 9.78 37.31
C GLU A 492 -8.58 10.76 37.16
N SER A 493 -8.32 11.92 36.53
CA SER A 493 -9.38 12.91 36.22
C SER A 493 -10.52 12.34 35.37
N ARG A 494 -10.21 11.50 34.39
CA ARG A 494 -11.24 10.84 33.56
C ARG A 494 -12.01 9.81 34.35
N GLN A 495 -11.33 9.04 35.19
CA GLN A 495 -11.96 8.00 36.03
C GLN A 495 -12.92 8.59 37.06
N ALA A 496 -12.57 9.76 37.62
CA ALA A 496 -13.38 10.49 38.57
C ALA A 496 -14.62 11.18 37.94
N ASP A 497 -14.56 11.51 36.63
CA ASP A 497 -15.65 12.22 35.94
C ASP A 497 -16.63 11.23 35.26
N PRO A 498 -17.90 11.11 35.74
CA PRO A 498 -18.88 10.22 35.12
C PRO A 498 -19.10 10.45 33.63
N ALA A 499 -18.97 11.70 33.15
CA ALA A 499 -19.16 12.06 31.75
C ALA A 499 -17.96 11.66 30.87
N ARG A 500 -16.80 11.34 31.45
CA ARG A 500 -15.56 11.01 30.75
C ARG A 500 -15.03 9.62 31.08
N ARG A 501 -15.58 8.93 32.07
CA ARG A 501 -15.15 7.59 32.52
C ARG A 501 -15.13 6.58 31.38
N TRP A 502 -16.04 6.69 30.42
CA TRP A 502 -16.09 5.83 29.23
C TRP A 502 -14.86 5.96 28.31
N LYS A 503 -14.03 7.00 28.48
CA LYS A 503 -12.80 7.25 27.71
C LYS A 503 -11.57 6.57 28.30
N ILE A 504 -11.70 5.87 29.41
CA ILE A 504 -10.61 5.11 30.01
C ILE A 504 -10.99 3.65 30.09
N THR A 505 -10.10 2.80 29.66
CA THR A 505 -10.29 1.36 29.55
C THR A 505 -9.17 0.62 30.30
N PRO A 506 -9.35 -0.67 30.65
CA PRO A 506 -8.25 -1.48 31.19
C PRO A 506 -7.00 -1.50 30.28
N ASP A 507 -7.19 -1.35 28.95
CA ASP A 507 -6.10 -1.31 27.99
C ASP A 507 -5.20 -0.09 28.19
N ASP A 508 -5.75 1.07 28.54
CA ASP A 508 -4.97 2.27 28.81
C ASP A 508 -3.98 2.05 29.98
N TRP A 509 -4.44 1.36 31.03
CA TRP A 509 -3.59 1.01 32.17
C TRP A 509 -2.53 -0.03 31.83
N ARG A 510 -2.87 -1.04 31.03
CA ARG A 510 -1.91 -2.05 30.53
C ARG A 510 -0.85 -1.43 29.62
N ASN A 511 -1.26 -0.52 28.74
CA ASN A 511 -0.32 0.22 27.88
C ASN A 511 0.64 1.07 28.70
N ARG A 512 0.13 1.74 29.76
CA ARG A 512 0.96 2.54 30.67
C ARG A 512 2.03 1.68 31.37
N ALA A 513 1.72 0.48 31.78
CA ALA A 513 2.68 -0.44 32.39
C ALA A 513 3.81 -0.87 31.44
N LYS A 514 3.61 -0.74 30.13
CA LYS A 514 4.57 -1.06 29.08
C LYS A 514 5.26 0.21 28.52
N ASN A 515 5.14 1.36 29.19
CA ASN A 515 5.65 2.63 28.66
C ASN A 515 7.11 2.56 28.20
N ASP A 516 8.01 1.90 28.96
CA ASP A 516 9.42 1.80 28.58
C ASP A 516 9.60 1.07 27.23
N LEU A 517 8.81 0.02 26.98
CA LEU A 517 8.84 -0.69 25.70
C LEU A 517 8.28 0.19 24.55
N TYR A 518 7.24 0.97 24.84
CA TYR A 518 6.73 1.94 23.88
C TYR A 518 7.75 3.02 23.57
N TYR A 519 8.52 3.50 24.54
CA TYR A 519 9.61 4.48 24.30
C TYR A 519 10.63 3.94 23.30
N GLU A 520 11.11 2.72 23.51
CA GLU A 520 12.05 2.06 22.58
C GLU A 520 11.45 1.97 21.17
N CYS A 521 10.19 1.58 21.05
CA CYS A 521 9.51 1.47 19.74
C CYS A 521 9.31 2.83 19.07
N VAL A 522 8.98 3.87 19.82
CA VAL A 522 8.78 5.23 19.29
C VAL A 522 10.10 5.84 18.82
N ASP A 523 11.18 5.66 19.59
CA ASP A 523 12.50 6.15 19.18
C ASP A 523 12.97 5.42 17.91
N ASP A 524 12.76 4.11 17.79
CA ASP A 524 13.02 3.36 16.56
C ASP A 524 12.16 3.89 15.40
N MET A 525 10.87 4.11 15.62
CA MET A 525 9.94 4.63 14.62
C MET A 525 10.40 5.99 14.10
N VAL A 526 10.68 6.92 14.98
CA VAL A 526 11.13 8.27 14.62
C VAL A 526 12.46 8.20 13.87
N ARG A 527 13.41 7.43 14.38
CA ARG A 527 14.75 7.26 13.79
C ARG A 527 14.72 6.64 12.40
N LEU A 528 13.82 5.68 12.14
CA LEU A 528 13.79 4.90 10.90
C LEU A 528 12.82 5.44 9.84
N THR A 529 11.97 6.41 10.21
CA THR A 529 10.93 6.90 9.29
C THR A 529 10.79 8.42 9.22
N SER A 530 11.73 9.19 9.79
CA SER A 530 11.72 10.66 9.64
C SER A 530 12.42 11.06 8.33
N THR A 531 11.69 11.02 7.23
CA THR A 531 12.22 11.42 5.92
C THR A 531 12.16 12.94 5.73
N PRO A 532 13.03 13.56 4.88
CA PRO A 532 13.01 15.01 4.63
C PRO A 532 11.67 15.54 4.12
N TYR A 533 10.94 14.74 3.37
CA TYR A 533 9.62 15.12 2.83
C TYR A 533 8.46 14.84 3.81
N ALA A 534 8.68 14.06 4.84
CA ALA A 534 7.70 13.72 5.87
C ALA A 534 8.38 13.53 7.24
N PRO A 535 8.94 14.59 7.84
CA PRO A 535 9.58 14.49 9.14
C PRO A 535 8.58 14.29 10.28
N TRP A 536 9.01 13.66 11.37
CA TRP A 536 8.23 13.57 12.57
C TRP A 536 8.27 14.88 13.35
N HIS A 537 7.11 15.34 13.75
CA HIS A 537 6.96 16.47 14.68
C HIS A 537 6.54 15.98 16.07
N ILE A 538 7.48 16.01 17.01
CA ILE A 538 7.21 15.68 18.41
C ILE A 538 6.64 16.93 19.09
N ILE A 539 5.38 16.84 19.55
CA ILE A 539 4.68 17.96 20.19
C ILE A 539 4.42 17.61 21.65
N GLN A 540 5.02 18.37 22.55
CA GLN A 540 4.71 18.31 23.97
C GLN A 540 3.27 18.76 24.22
N SER A 541 2.55 18.03 25.04
CA SER A 541 1.11 18.20 25.25
C SER A 541 0.71 18.24 26.73
N ASP A 542 1.66 18.47 27.64
CA ASP A 542 1.33 18.71 29.04
C ASP A 542 0.42 19.94 29.13
N ASP A 543 0.76 21.03 28.40
CA ASP A 543 -0.24 22.04 28.06
C ASP A 543 -0.94 21.71 26.73
N LYS A 544 -2.21 21.33 26.84
CA LYS A 544 -3.06 21.03 25.67
C LYS A 544 -3.29 22.24 24.76
N ARG A 545 -3.24 23.48 25.30
CA ARG A 545 -3.43 24.73 24.56
C ARG A 545 -2.26 24.94 23.64
N TYR A 546 -1.04 24.85 24.16
CA TYR A 546 0.19 24.91 23.36
C TYR A 546 0.19 23.86 22.25
N ALA A 547 -0.07 22.59 22.58
CA ALA A 547 -0.04 21.50 21.61
C ALA A 547 -1.00 21.71 20.42
N ARG A 548 -2.19 22.27 20.67
CA ARG A 548 -3.20 22.54 19.62
C ARG A 548 -2.75 23.65 18.68
N VAL A 549 -2.24 24.76 19.21
CA VAL A 549 -1.73 25.88 18.41
C VAL A 549 -0.49 25.45 17.62
N LYS A 550 0.42 24.71 18.26
CA LYS A 550 1.65 24.22 17.61
C LYS A 550 1.35 23.30 16.43
N ALA A 551 0.40 22.38 16.57
CA ALA A 551 -0.01 21.49 15.47
C ALA A 551 -0.57 22.27 14.26
N LEU A 552 -1.42 23.25 14.52
CA LEU A 552 -1.94 24.13 13.45
C LEU A 552 -0.83 24.91 12.74
N LYS A 553 0.11 25.49 13.51
CA LYS A 553 1.27 26.23 12.94
C LYS A 553 2.10 25.35 12.01
N ILE A 554 2.34 24.09 12.39
CA ILE A 554 3.10 23.13 11.57
C ILE A 554 2.35 22.81 10.28
N VAL A 555 1.04 22.49 10.34
CA VAL A 555 0.22 22.21 9.14
C VAL A 555 0.19 23.44 8.23
N ASN A 556 -0.04 24.64 8.79
CA ASN A 556 -0.07 25.88 8.03
C ASN A 556 1.27 26.17 7.35
N LYS A 557 2.39 25.91 8.04
CA LYS A 557 3.72 26.06 7.45
C LYS A 557 3.92 25.11 6.28
N ALA A 558 3.65 23.83 6.47
CA ALA A 558 3.81 22.80 5.41
C ALA A 558 2.94 23.08 4.18
N LEU A 559 1.69 23.54 4.38
CA LEU A 559 0.81 23.94 3.28
C LEU A 559 1.29 25.23 2.59
N SER A 560 1.74 26.24 3.36
CA SER A 560 2.27 27.49 2.77
C SER A 560 3.51 27.21 1.90
N GLU A 561 4.44 26.38 2.37
CA GLU A 561 5.63 25.99 1.61
C GLU A 561 5.27 25.24 0.33
N ARG A 562 4.30 24.34 0.38
CA ARG A 562 3.86 23.55 -0.79
C ARG A 562 3.09 24.39 -1.81
N LEU A 563 2.35 25.39 -1.36
CA LEU A 563 1.55 26.29 -2.20
C LEU A 563 2.31 27.56 -2.63
N GLU A 564 3.54 27.73 -2.14
CA GLU A 564 4.39 28.92 -2.39
C GLU A 564 3.73 30.22 -1.93
N LEU A 565 3.06 30.20 -0.73
CA LEU A 565 2.25 31.28 -0.16
C LEU A 565 2.76 31.74 1.23
#